data_0e49fe7da8e3248c90d507ecc2435dd3
#
_entry.id   0e49fe7da8e3248c90d507ecc2435dd3
#
_cell.length_a   1.000
_cell.length_b   1.000
_cell.length_c   1.000
_cell.angle_alpha   90.00
_cell.angle_beta   90.00
_cell.angle_gamma   90.00
#
_symmetry.space_group_name_H-M   'P 1'
#
loop_
_entity.id
_entity.type
_entity.pdbx_description
1 polymer ?
#
loop_
_entity_poly.entity_id
_entity_poly.type
_entity_poly.pdbx_seq_one_letter_code
_entity_poly.pdbx_strand_id
1 'polypeptide(L)'
;MDKGEMKAGAARVAINLEDVLPFDGFDALRHEIFARAFVVEGMGRRACILSLEVTSIAPALLVDLREVVKDVSNCDGAFSWVVPTHTFSAPHVRTPGHLADTDARDRNERYRAALIAATRAAVEQAVAGIRSVTLASAEGYCPVNVNRDIETPAGWWLGVDPKGFADHAMPVLVARDAEGGLVAMLATADVQSSVLDGSHDSQGKRLVSGDLFGFAAMSLERELGGVALLLPGAAGDQGPAERAMNVMFVVAGVKQAVDAHEDGYRMLHQQGQALGDALIEAARMAREDDATGIDARTVDVFLPAQTRADFHSLAPHRTYEFHAAGEQRTRVYLLRLGNAEFVGIQPEVSSSFGAAVRAARFCPVLFATLVNGGQKYLPAPDAYEKITYEAMNSGFAAGSHERLLQTILAALNAARQKGELA
;
A
#
# COMPACT_ATOMS: atom_id res chain seq x y z
N MET A 1 36.80 -12.29 -3.76
CA MET A 1 35.86 -11.36 -4.42
C MET A 1 35.53 -10.31 -3.40
N ASP A 2 35.73 -9.05 -3.78
CA ASP A 2 35.37 -7.92 -2.92
C ASP A 2 33.86 -8.01 -2.67
N LYS A 3 33.45 -8.23 -1.41
CA LYS A 3 32.03 -8.22 -1.05
C LYS A 3 31.60 -6.77 -1.22
N GLY A 4 30.83 -6.48 -2.26
CA GLY A 4 30.35 -5.14 -2.50
C GLY A 4 29.70 -4.55 -1.26
N GLU A 5 29.78 -3.25 -1.08
CA GLU A 5 29.17 -2.53 0.05
C GLU A 5 27.73 -2.13 -0.29
N MET A 6 26.78 -2.36 0.64
CA MET A 6 25.45 -1.78 0.52
C MET A 6 25.45 -0.38 1.11
N LYS A 7 24.80 0.55 0.41
CA LYS A 7 24.60 1.93 0.88
C LYS A 7 23.14 2.29 0.78
N ALA A 8 22.63 3.06 1.71
CA ALA A 8 21.26 3.54 1.66
C ALA A 8 21.10 4.89 2.33
N GLY A 9 20.07 5.60 1.88
CA GLY A 9 19.58 6.81 2.53
C GLY A 9 18.06 6.83 2.50
N ALA A 10 17.48 7.48 3.47
CA ALA A 10 16.04 7.64 3.56
C ALA A 10 15.68 9.02 4.11
N ALA A 11 14.53 9.52 3.70
CA ALA A 11 13.98 10.75 4.22
C ALA A 11 12.45 10.75 4.18
N ARG A 12 11.86 11.54 5.07
CA ARG A 12 10.43 11.86 5.02
C ARG A 12 10.25 13.37 4.94
N VAL A 13 9.28 13.80 4.15
CA VAL A 13 8.92 15.22 4.01
C VAL A 13 7.41 15.35 4.12
N ALA A 14 6.94 16.28 4.94
CA ALA A 14 5.52 16.58 5.09
C ALA A 14 4.95 17.16 3.78
N ILE A 15 3.76 16.70 3.41
CA ILE A 15 3.00 17.24 2.28
C ILE A 15 2.27 18.47 2.77
N ASN A 16 2.63 19.65 2.28
CA ASN A 16 2.01 20.90 2.70
C ASN A 16 0.57 21.03 2.16
N LEU A 17 -0.41 21.12 3.07
CA LEU A 17 -1.83 21.26 2.76
C LEU A 17 -2.40 22.61 3.16
N GLU A 18 -1.60 23.58 3.59
CA GLU A 18 -2.04 24.87 4.11
C GLU A 18 -2.92 25.62 3.09
N ASP A 19 -2.51 25.66 1.82
CA ASP A 19 -3.25 26.31 0.74
C ASP A 19 -4.17 25.35 -0.05
N VAL A 20 -4.32 24.10 0.41
CA VAL A 20 -5.13 23.08 -0.24
C VAL A 20 -6.48 22.93 0.42
N LEU A 21 -6.51 22.82 1.75
CA LEU A 21 -7.74 22.57 2.50
C LEU A 21 -8.59 23.85 2.68
N PRO A 22 -9.94 23.72 2.69
CA PRO A 22 -10.72 22.49 2.53
C PRO A 22 -10.75 22.01 1.06
N PHE A 23 -10.62 20.70 0.83
CA PHE A 23 -10.63 20.12 -0.51
C PHE A 23 -11.06 18.66 -0.49
N ASP A 24 -11.76 18.20 -1.55
CA ASP A 24 -12.17 16.80 -1.78
C ASP A 24 -12.92 16.18 -0.60
N GLY A 25 -13.74 16.99 0.10
CA GLY A 25 -14.52 16.56 1.27
C GLY A 25 -13.72 16.53 2.58
N PHE A 26 -12.47 16.99 2.59
CA PHE A 26 -11.67 17.15 3.80
C PHE A 26 -11.61 18.63 4.19
N ASP A 27 -11.84 18.92 5.49
CA ASP A 27 -11.97 20.28 6.01
C ASP A 27 -10.67 20.83 6.57
N ALA A 28 -9.91 20.00 7.28
CA ALA A 28 -8.70 20.39 8.00
C ALA A 28 -7.73 19.23 8.18
N LEU A 29 -6.53 19.56 8.64
CA LEU A 29 -5.47 18.60 8.97
C LEU A 29 -5.63 18.13 10.44
N ARG A 30 -5.68 16.81 10.66
CA ARG A 30 -5.56 16.21 11.99
C ARG A 30 -4.12 15.82 12.30
N HIS A 31 -3.50 15.13 11.35
CA HIS A 31 -2.09 14.73 11.41
C HIS A 31 -1.43 15.06 10.09
N GLU A 32 -0.17 15.48 10.13
CA GLU A 32 0.63 15.61 8.91
C GLU A 32 0.65 14.31 8.14
N ILE A 33 0.66 14.44 6.81
CA ILE A 33 0.86 13.32 5.89
C ILE A 33 2.19 13.50 5.16
N PHE A 34 2.83 12.40 4.80
CA PHE A 34 4.24 12.42 4.38
C PHE A 34 4.46 11.75 3.02
N ALA A 35 5.46 12.24 2.30
CA ALA A 35 6.21 11.51 1.30
C ALA A 35 7.44 10.90 1.98
N ARG A 36 7.65 9.58 1.86
CA ARG A 36 8.82 8.88 2.39
C ARG A 36 9.57 8.21 1.26
N ALA A 37 10.87 8.46 1.18
CA ALA A 37 11.75 7.90 0.17
C ALA A 37 12.84 7.05 0.81
N PHE A 38 13.11 5.91 0.19
CA PHE A 38 14.25 5.05 0.49
C PHE A 38 15.03 4.83 -0.81
N VAL A 39 16.32 5.15 -0.79
CA VAL A 39 17.24 4.94 -1.91
C VAL A 39 18.35 4.01 -1.45
N VAL A 40 18.61 2.95 -2.21
CA VAL A 40 19.60 1.93 -1.87
C VAL A 40 20.51 1.64 -3.06
N GLU A 41 21.79 1.43 -2.76
CA GLU A 41 22.85 1.13 -3.74
C GLU A 41 23.58 -0.15 -3.36
N GLY A 42 23.89 -0.96 -4.35
CA GLY A 42 24.69 -2.17 -4.19
C GLY A 42 25.16 -2.70 -5.54
N MET A 43 26.41 -3.15 -5.63
CA MET A 43 27.03 -3.73 -6.84
C MET A 43 26.81 -2.89 -8.11
N GLY A 44 26.90 -1.55 -7.99
CA GLY A 44 26.74 -0.62 -9.11
C GLY A 44 25.30 -0.41 -9.59
N ARG A 45 24.31 -0.92 -8.88
CA ARG A 45 22.88 -0.69 -9.14
C ARG A 45 22.27 0.14 -8.03
N ARG A 46 21.16 0.81 -8.34
CA ARG A 46 20.41 1.64 -7.41
C ARG A 46 18.92 1.36 -7.56
N ALA A 47 18.21 1.34 -6.42
CA ALA A 47 16.76 1.30 -6.42
C ALA A 47 16.18 2.41 -5.53
N CYS A 48 14.98 2.87 -5.85
CA CYS A 48 14.25 3.87 -5.09
C CYS A 48 12.81 3.39 -4.83
N ILE A 49 12.39 3.40 -3.58
CA ILE A 49 11.02 3.14 -3.16
C ILE A 49 10.49 4.42 -2.53
N LEU A 50 9.40 4.94 -3.09
CA LEU A 50 8.66 6.10 -2.60
C LEU A 50 7.31 5.63 -2.06
N SER A 51 7.02 5.93 -0.81
CA SER A 51 5.71 5.74 -0.17
C SER A 51 5.05 7.09 0.05
N LEU A 52 3.78 7.23 -0.33
CA LEU A 52 2.99 8.46 -0.21
C LEU A 52 1.75 8.21 0.65
N GLU A 53 1.51 9.03 1.65
CA GLU A 53 0.31 8.96 2.47
C GLU A 53 -0.89 9.58 1.74
N VAL A 54 -1.37 8.87 0.74
CA VAL A 54 -2.55 9.17 -0.07
C VAL A 54 -3.35 7.90 -0.31
N THR A 55 -4.64 8.04 -0.67
CA THR A 55 -5.51 6.89 -0.95
C THR A 55 -5.09 6.16 -2.23
N SER A 56 -4.83 6.92 -3.29
CA SER A 56 -4.45 6.40 -4.61
C SER A 56 -3.70 7.47 -5.39
N ILE A 57 -2.97 7.03 -6.41
CA ILE A 57 -2.19 7.93 -7.27
C ILE A 57 -2.83 7.93 -8.65
N ALA A 58 -3.37 9.08 -9.06
CA ALA A 58 -3.93 9.25 -10.39
C ALA A 58 -2.87 9.01 -11.47
N PRO A 59 -3.22 8.44 -12.65
CA PRO A 59 -2.24 8.09 -13.68
C PRO A 59 -1.34 9.25 -14.12
N ALA A 60 -1.88 10.45 -14.29
CA ALA A 60 -1.09 11.63 -14.66
C ALA A 60 -0.11 12.03 -13.55
N LEU A 61 -0.55 12.04 -12.29
CA LEU A 61 0.34 12.29 -11.15
C LEU A 61 1.44 11.23 -11.04
N LEU A 62 1.11 9.96 -11.28
CA LEU A 62 2.11 8.89 -11.26
C LEU A 62 3.24 9.11 -12.25
N VAL A 63 2.91 9.60 -13.46
CA VAL A 63 3.94 9.95 -14.47
C VAL A 63 4.90 11.00 -13.90
N ASP A 64 4.36 12.09 -13.35
CA ASP A 64 5.18 13.18 -12.79
C ASP A 64 6.05 12.71 -11.61
N LEU A 65 5.48 11.93 -10.70
CA LEU A 65 6.21 11.40 -9.54
C LEU A 65 7.36 10.48 -9.98
N ARG A 66 7.12 9.64 -10.99
CA ARG A 66 8.16 8.75 -11.52
C ARG A 66 9.26 9.51 -12.26
N GLU A 67 8.91 10.59 -12.95
CA GLU A 67 9.90 11.49 -13.55
C GLU A 67 10.77 12.15 -12.47
N VAL A 68 10.16 12.66 -11.39
CA VAL A 68 10.91 13.21 -10.26
C VAL A 68 11.85 12.17 -9.63
N VAL A 69 11.36 10.94 -9.39
CA VAL A 69 12.20 9.87 -8.84
C VAL A 69 13.37 9.57 -9.78
N LYS A 70 13.12 9.46 -11.09
CA LYS A 70 14.15 9.22 -12.10
C LYS A 70 15.19 10.33 -12.15
N ASP A 71 14.75 11.58 -12.21
CA ASP A 71 15.62 12.76 -12.32
C ASP A 71 16.56 12.89 -11.12
N VAL A 72 16.04 12.65 -9.91
CA VAL A 72 16.79 12.86 -8.67
C VAL A 72 17.62 11.65 -8.26
N SER A 73 17.03 10.44 -8.33
CA SER A 73 17.71 9.23 -7.87
C SER A 73 18.42 8.44 -8.97
N ASN A 74 18.18 8.78 -10.23
CA ASN A 74 18.62 8.01 -11.42
C ASN A 74 18.05 6.56 -11.43
N CYS A 75 16.88 6.35 -10.84
CA CYS A 75 16.16 5.07 -10.83
C CYS A 75 14.95 5.13 -11.74
N ASP A 76 14.77 4.12 -12.60
CA ASP A 76 13.57 3.98 -13.41
C ASP A 76 13.15 2.52 -13.59
N GLY A 77 12.08 2.29 -14.35
CA GLY A 77 11.61 0.94 -14.69
C GLY A 77 11.27 0.11 -13.44
N ALA A 78 11.90 -1.05 -13.33
CA ALA A 78 11.70 -1.98 -12.22
C ALA A 78 12.36 -1.53 -10.92
N PHE A 79 13.38 -0.67 -11.00
CA PHE A 79 14.12 -0.14 -9.87
C PHE A 79 13.44 1.04 -9.17
N SER A 80 12.33 1.54 -9.71
CA SER A 80 11.57 2.66 -9.18
C SER A 80 10.15 2.24 -8.80
N TRP A 81 9.83 2.28 -7.52
CA TRP A 81 8.51 1.98 -6.98
C TRP A 81 7.89 3.24 -6.38
N VAL A 82 6.68 3.58 -6.81
CA VAL A 82 5.85 4.64 -6.25
C VAL A 82 4.59 3.99 -5.74
N VAL A 83 4.36 4.05 -4.43
CA VAL A 83 3.32 3.28 -3.74
C VAL A 83 2.53 4.20 -2.82
N PRO A 84 1.18 4.28 -2.91
CA PRO A 84 0.38 4.96 -1.89
C PRO A 84 0.30 4.09 -0.64
N THR A 85 0.22 4.69 0.54
CA THR A 85 -0.10 3.95 1.78
C THR A 85 -1.55 3.49 1.84
N HIS A 86 -2.35 3.93 0.88
CA HIS A 86 -3.78 3.65 0.78
C HIS A 86 -4.57 4.18 1.98
N THR A 87 -4.17 5.33 2.56
CA THR A 87 -4.97 6.00 3.57
C THR A 87 -6.25 6.56 2.96
N PHE A 88 -7.40 6.22 3.52
CA PHE A 88 -8.69 6.76 3.10
C PHE A 88 -9.00 8.13 3.76
N SER A 89 -8.03 8.66 4.50
CA SER A 89 -8.14 9.93 5.22
C SER A 89 -7.26 11.02 4.59
N ALA A 90 -7.14 11.04 3.25
CA ALA A 90 -6.44 12.09 2.49
C ALA A 90 -7.19 12.43 1.19
N PRO A 91 -7.10 13.67 0.69
CA PRO A 91 -7.71 14.07 -0.58
C PRO A 91 -7.18 13.26 -1.76
N HIS A 92 -7.94 13.20 -2.84
CA HIS A 92 -7.50 12.66 -4.13
C HIS A 92 -7.10 13.77 -5.07
N VAL A 93 -6.04 13.56 -5.85
CA VAL A 93 -5.84 14.37 -7.06
C VAL A 93 -6.86 13.91 -8.10
N ARG A 94 -7.79 14.78 -8.40
CA ARG A 94 -8.92 14.51 -9.31
C ARG A 94 -8.57 14.86 -10.75
N THR A 95 -9.23 14.19 -11.68
CA THR A 95 -9.21 14.60 -13.08
C THR A 95 -9.92 15.96 -13.21
N PRO A 96 -9.33 16.97 -13.86
CA PRO A 96 -9.90 18.33 -13.88
C PRO A 96 -11.35 18.41 -14.37
N GLY A 97 -11.76 17.53 -15.31
CA GLY A 97 -13.13 17.47 -15.82
C GLY A 97 -14.19 17.01 -14.81
N HIS A 98 -13.78 16.45 -13.68
CA HIS A 98 -14.66 16.00 -12.60
C HIS A 98 -14.77 17.01 -11.45
N LEU A 99 -14.16 18.19 -11.58
CA LEU A 99 -14.17 19.25 -10.56
C LEU A 99 -15.24 20.31 -10.89
N ALA A 100 -16.04 20.65 -9.89
CA ALA A 100 -17.25 21.43 -10.06
C ALA A 100 -16.98 22.87 -10.51
N ASP A 101 -15.96 23.52 -9.95
CA ASP A 101 -15.68 24.95 -10.14
C ASP A 101 -14.17 25.24 -10.23
N THR A 102 -13.84 26.52 -10.40
CA THR A 102 -12.46 27.00 -10.55
C THR A 102 -11.66 26.85 -9.24
N ASP A 103 -12.26 27.14 -8.08
CA ASP A 103 -11.58 27.02 -6.79
C ASP A 103 -11.17 25.57 -6.51
N ALA A 104 -12.07 24.62 -6.75
CA ALA A 104 -11.76 23.19 -6.64
C ALA A 104 -10.62 22.77 -7.59
N ARG A 105 -10.57 23.29 -8.81
CA ARG A 105 -9.47 23.05 -9.77
C ARG A 105 -8.16 23.63 -9.28
N ASP A 106 -8.17 24.85 -8.77
CA ASP A 106 -6.98 25.51 -8.23
C ASP A 106 -6.43 24.76 -7.01
N ARG A 107 -7.28 24.30 -6.11
CA ARG A 107 -6.89 23.47 -4.95
C ARG A 107 -6.34 22.12 -5.37
N ASN A 108 -6.94 21.50 -6.38
CA ASN A 108 -6.43 20.24 -6.96
C ASN A 108 -5.02 20.40 -7.51
N GLU A 109 -4.74 21.47 -8.25
CA GLU A 109 -3.40 21.74 -8.78
C GLU A 109 -2.39 22.08 -7.69
N ARG A 110 -2.79 22.82 -6.65
CA ARG A 110 -1.94 23.07 -5.47
C ARG A 110 -1.63 21.78 -4.74
N TYR A 111 -2.62 20.90 -4.57
CA TYR A 111 -2.40 19.57 -3.95
C TYR A 111 -1.45 18.72 -4.79
N ARG A 112 -1.67 18.65 -6.11
CA ARG A 112 -0.77 17.96 -7.03
C ARG A 112 0.67 18.50 -6.93
N ALA A 113 0.83 19.82 -6.93
CA ALA A 113 2.13 20.48 -6.80
C ALA A 113 2.79 20.18 -5.44
N ALA A 114 2.03 20.17 -4.33
CA ALA A 114 2.52 19.83 -3.00
C ALA A 114 3.04 18.39 -2.93
N LEU A 115 2.33 17.42 -3.54
CA LEU A 115 2.77 16.02 -3.63
C LEU A 115 4.07 15.88 -4.42
N ILE A 116 4.19 16.56 -5.56
CA ILE A 116 5.40 16.57 -6.39
C ILE A 116 6.59 17.20 -5.63
N ALA A 117 6.36 18.33 -4.98
CA ALA A 117 7.40 19.04 -4.21
C ALA A 117 7.90 18.20 -3.02
N ALA A 118 6.99 17.61 -2.23
CA ALA A 118 7.33 16.74 -1.12
C ALA A 118 8.09 15.49 -1.59
N THR A 119 7.67 14.91 -2.72
CA THR A 119 8.37 13.78 -3.35
C THR A 119 9.80 14.15 -3.74
N ARG A 120 9.98 15.28 -4.45
CA ARG A 120 11.31 15.75 -4.86
C ARG A 120 12.21 15.94 -3.64
N ALA A 121 11.74 16.67 -2.64
CA ALA A 121 12.51 16.94 -1.43
C ALA A 121 12.84 15.66 -0.66
N ALA A 122 11.90 14.69 -0.57
CA ALA A 122 12.16 13.42 0.11
C ALA A 122 13.23 12.59 -0.63
N VAL A 123 13.17 12.51 -1.96
CA VAL A 123 14.17 11.77 -2.76
C VAL A 123 15.52 12.47 -2.71
N GLU A 124 15.58 13.81 -2.83
CA GLU A 124 16.83 14.59 -2.71
C GLU A 124 17.52 14.38 -1.36
N GLN A 125 16.76 14.46 -0.26
CA GLN A 125 17.29 14.22 1.08
C GLN A 125 17.74 12.77 1.27
N ALA A 126 16.98 11.80 0.73
CA ALA A 126 17.37 10.38 0.78
C ALA A 126 18.69 10.14 0.02
N VAL A 127 18.86 10.72 -1.18
CA VAL A 127 20.08 10.62 -1.96
C VAL A 127 21.25 11.30 -1.24
N ALA A 128 21.04 12.49 -0.66
CA ALA A 128 22.07 13.20 0.09
C ALA A 128 22.50 12.47 1.37
N GLY A 129 21.59 11.68 1.96
CA GLY A 129 21.81 10.90 3.17
C GLY A 129 22.38 9.49 2.94
N ILE A 130 22.76 9.13 1.72
CA ILE A 130 23.30 7.80 1.41
C ILE A 130 24.60 7.55 2.17
N ARG A 131 24.62 6.45 2.92
CA ARG A 131 25.76 5.96 3.70
C ARG A 131 25.80 4.45 3.72
N SER A 132 26.93 3.88 4.17
CA SER A 132 27.08 2.42 4.34
C SER A 132 26.03 1.87 5.28
N VAL A 133 25.43 0.75 4.89
CA VAL A 133 24.42 0.07 5.70
C VAL A 133 24.59 -1.44 5.64
N THR A 134 24.11 -2.10 6.69
CA THR A 134 23.78 -3.53 6.71
C THR A 134 22.29 -3.67 6.53
N LEU A 135 21.88 -4.60 5.66
CA LEU A 135 20.48 -4.99 5.53
C LEU A 135 20.18 -6.15 6.47
N ALA A 136 19.00 -6.13 7.05
CA ALA A 136 18.48 -7.20 7.90
C ALA A 136 17.02 -7.43 7.60
N SER A 137 16.53 -8.66 7.70
CA SER A 137 15.14 -8.98 7.47
C SER A 137 14.53 -9.85 8.57
N ALA A 138 13.23 -9.72 8.76
CA ALA A 138 12.44 -10.55 9.65
C ALA A 138 11.02 -10.71 9.12
N GLU A 139 10.31 -11.69 9.65
CA GLU A 139 8.86 -11.76 9.56
C GLU A 139 8.27 -11.43 10.93
N GLY A 140 7.59 -10.28 11.02
CA GLY A 140 6.81 -9.88 12.18
C GLY A 140 5.38 -10.43 12.10
N TYR A 141 4.60 -10.16 13.14
CA TYR A 141 3.21 -10.58 13.26
C TYR A 141 2.39 -9.47 13.91
N CYS A 142 1.28 -9.08 13.29
CA CYS A 142 0.37 -8.10 13.87
C CYS A 142 -1.09 -8.33 13.44
N PRO A 143 -2.00 -8.72 14.35
CA PRO A 143 -3.40 -9.01 14.03
C PRO A 143 -4.26 -7.74 14.01
N VAL A 144 -3.87 -6.75 13.22
CA VAL A 144 -4.64 -5.49 13.06
C VAL A 144 -5.64 -5.54 11.93
N ASN A 145 -5.59 -6.58 11.10
CA ASN A 145 -6.50 -6.79 9.98
C ASN A 145 -7.52 -7.88 10.25
N VAL A 146 -8.65 -7.75 9.60
CA VAL A 146 -9.74 -8.74 9.61
C VAL A 146 -10.35 -8.81 8.21
N ASN A 147 -10.85 -9.99 7.82
CA ASN A 147 -11.61 -10.13 6.59
C ASN A 147 -12.86 -9.24 6.64
N ARG A 148 -13.22 -8.64 5.52
CA ARG A 148 -14.32 -7.67 5.47
C ARG A 148 -15.54 -8.14 4.69
N ASP A 149 -15.51 -9.35 4.12
CA ASP A 149 -16.62 -9.90 3.37
C ASP A 149 -17.61 -10.61 4.31
N ILE A 150 -18.79 -10.04 4.50
CA ILE A 150 -19.86 -10.62 5.31
C ILE A 150 -21.08 -10.97 4.47
N GLU A 151 -21.75 -12.06 4.81
CA GLU A 151 -23.07 -12.37 4.26
C GLU A 151 -24.15 -11.53 4.94
N THR A 152 -24.94 -10.82 4.14
CA THR A 152 -26.09 -10.03 4.59
C THR A 152 -27.38 -10.60 3.99
N PRO A 153 -28.56 -10.21 4.48
CA PRO A 153 -29.83 -10.62 3.86
C PRO A 153 -29.97 -10.25 2.36
N ALA A 154 -29.23 -9.21 1.91
CA ALA A 154 -29.25 -8.73 0.53
C ALA A 154 -28.17 -9.35 -0.36
N GLY A 155 -27.18 -10.05 0.19
CA GLY A 155 -26.02 -10.60 -0.50
C GLY A 155 -24.73 -10.32 0.30
N TRP A 156 -23.57 -10.64 -0.28
CA TRP A 156 -22.28 -10.38 0.36
C TRP A 156 -21.91 -8.90 0.28
N TRP A 157 -21.35 -8.35 1.35
CA TRP A 157 -20.96 -6.94 1.40
C TRP A 157 -19.84 -6.68 2.40
N LEU A 158 -19.36 -5.43 2.39
CA LEU A 158 -18.32 -4.93 3.30
C LEU A 158 -18.80 -4.90 4.76
N GLY A 159 -18.03 -5.48 5.63
CA GLY A 159 -18.27 -5.54 7.06
C GLY A 159 -17.02 -5.94 7.84
N VAL A 160 -17.19 -6.75 8.87
CA VAL A 160 -16.13 -7.34 9.69
C VAL A 160 -16.44 -8.81 9.90
N ASP A 161 -15.64 -9.71 9.32
CA ASP A 161 -15.74 -11.16 9.53
C ASP A 161 -14.52 -11.68 10.30
N PRO A 162 -14.62 -11.84 11.63
CA PRO A 162 -13.51 -12.33 12.44
C PRO A 162 -13.19 -13.82 12.21
N LYS A 163 -13.98 -14.53 11.41
CA LYS A 163 -13.77 -15.95 11.03
C LYS A 163 -13.23 -16.09 9.61
N GLY A 164 -13.31 -15.03 8.80
CA GLY A 164 -12.75 -15.01 7.46
C GLY A 164 -11.24 -15.11 7.50
N PHE A 165 -10.66 -15.56 6.40
CA PHE A 165 -9.20 -15.67 6.32
C PHE A 165 -8.54 -14.28 6.41
N ALA A 166 -7.54 -14.17 7.28
CA ALA A 166 -6.67 -13.01 7.40
C ALA A 166 -5.23 -13.50 7.69
N ASP A 167 -4.28 -13.10 6.86
CA ASP A 167 -2.87 -13.31 7.15
C ASP A 167 -2.36 -12.12 7.96
N HIS A 168 -1.71 -12.37 9.06
CA HIS A 168 -1.16 -11.38 9.97
C HIS A 168 0.37 -11.29 9.88
N ALA A 169 0.98 -11.99 8.91
CA ALA A 169 2.40 -11.90 8.65
C ALA A 169 2.77 -10.49 8.17
N MET A 170 3.84 -9.96 8.74
CA MET A 170 4.35 -8.62 8.45
C MET A 170 5.85 -8.72 8.14
N PRO A 171 6.23 -9.06 6.90
CA PRO A 171 7.64 -9.11 6.52
C PRO A 171 8.24 -7.71 6.48
N VAL A 172 9.50 -7.62 6.95
CA VAL A 172 10.23 -6.36 7.07
C VAL A 172 11.63 -6.45 6.51
N LEU A 173 12.10 -5.33 5.95
CA LEU A 173 13.51 -5.07 5.64
C LEU A 173 13.98 -3.88 6.47
N VAL A 174 15.11 -4.02 7.13
CA VAL A 174 15.73 -3.01 7.99
C VAL A 174 17.09 -2.66 7.43
N ALA A 175 17.38 -1.37 7.26
CA ALA A 175 18.71 -0.85 6.91
C ALA A 175 19.29 -0.13 8.13
N ARG A 176 20.47 -0.57 8.61
CA ARG A 176 21.19 0.04 9.74
C ARG A 176 22.54 0.56 9.29
N ASP A 177 22.93 1.72 9.83
CA ASP A 177 24.28 2.25 9.63
C ASP A 177 25.32 1.51 10.47
N ALA A 178 26.60 1.90 10.32
CA ALA A 178 27.72 1.26 10.99
C ALA A 178 27.67 1.37 12.52
N GLU A 179 26.96 2.36 13.05
CA GLU A 179 26.72 2.58 14.47
C GLU A 179 25.50 1.79 14.99
N GLY A 180 24.81 1.05 14.11
CA GLY A 180 23.59 0.29 14.42
C GLY A 180 22.32 1.14 14.42
N GLY A 181 22.41 2.42 14.08
CA GLY A 181 21.27 3.32 13.95
C GLY A 181 20.35 2.93 12.78
N LEU A 182 19.05 3.09 12.98
CA LEU A 182 18.09 2.82 11.91
C LEU A 182 18.19 3.91 10.82
N VAL A 183 18.47 3.51 9.59
CA VAL A 183 18.38 4.38 8.40
C VAL A 183 16.97 4.32 7.84
N ALA A 184 16.46 3.12 7.59
CA ALA A 184 15.12 2.88 7.12
C ALA A 184 14.60 1.51 7.53
N MET A 185 13.27 1.42 7.61
CA MET A 185 12.54 0.16 7.66
C MET A 185 11.45 0.16 6.59
N LEU A 186 11.38 -0.91 5.81
CA LEU A 186 10.29 -1.17 4.89
C LEU A 186 9.48 -2.34 5.43
N ALA A 187 8.16 -2.23 5.39
CA ALA A 187 7.25 -3.28 5.82
C ALA A 187 6.04 -3.37 4.91
N THR A 188 5.47 -4.57 4.78
CA THR A 188 4.15 -4.77 4.19
C THR A 188 3.21 -5.39 5.21
N ALA A 189 1.95 -4.96 5.20
CA ALA A 189 0.89 -5.54 6.02
C ALA A 189 -0.40 -5.67 5.20
N ASP A 190 -1.11 -6.76 5.38
CA ASP A 190 -2.34 -7.08 4.65
C ASP A 190 -3.55 -6.37 5.28
N VAL A 191 -3.48 -5.03 5.37
CA VAL A 191 -4.54 -4.20 5.94
C VAL A 191 -4.69 -2.90 5.14
N GLN A 192 -5.92 -2.47 4.94
CA GLN A 192 -6.19 -1.13 4.44
C GLN A 192 -6.03 -0.09 5.56
N SER A 193 -5.33 1.00 5.29
CA SER A 193 -5.16 2.12 6.21
C SER A 193 -6.45 2.98 6.23
N SER A 194 -7.52 2.45 6.87
CA SER A 194 -8.89 2.95 6.74
C SER A 194 -9.69 2.92 8.05
N VAL A 195 -9.03 3.13 9.19
CA VAL A 195 -9.71 3.20 10.50
C VAL A 195 -10.67 4.38 10.53
N LEU A 196 -10.27 5.53 9.97
CA LEU A 196 -11.07 6.77 9.96
C LEU A 196 -11.87 6.97 8.67
N ASP A 197 -11.90 5.98 7.75
CA ASP A 197 -12.60 6.14 6.48
C ASP A 197 -14.08 6.51 6.67
N GLY A 198 -14.49 7.62 6.04
CA GLY A 198 -15.86 8.15 6.09
C GLY A 198 -16.26 8.77 7.43
N SER A 199 -15.42 8.75 8.47
CA SER A 199 -15.73 9.31 9.77
C SER A 199 -15.52 10.83 9.80
N HIS A 200 -16.30 11.51 10.67
CA HIS A 200 -16.25 12.93 10.94
C HIS A 200 -16.01 13.15 12.44
N ASP A 201 -15.42 14.27 12.80
CA ASP A 201 -15.33 14.69 14.19
C ASP A 201 -16.71 15.11 14.77
N SER A 202 -16.76 15.46 16.04
CA SER A 202 -18.00 15.89 16.72
C SER A 202 -18.59 17.21 16.17
N GLN A 203 -17.81 17.94 15.34
CA GLN A 203 -18.26 19.15 14.64
C GLN A 203 -18.71 18.87 13.20
N GLY A 204 -18.72 17.60 12.79
CA GLY A 204 -19.07 17.16 11.43
C GLY A 204 -17.97 17.40 10.39
N LYS A 205 -16.72 17.64 10.80
CA LYS A 205 -15.59 17.85 9.90
C LYS A 205 -14.89 16.53 9.59
N ARG A 206 -14.51 16.35 8.34
CA ARG A 206 -13.64 15.25 7.91
C ARG A 206 -12.19 15.73 7.90
N LEU A 207 -11.32 15.02 8.62
CA LEU A 207 -9.95 15.45 8.88
C LEU A 207 -8.92 14.59 8.16
N VAL A 208 -7.88 15.24 7.62
CA VAL A 208 -6.77 14.55 6.95
C VAL A 208 -5.88 13.85 7.98
N SER A 209 -5.48 12.62 7.68
CA SER A 209 -4.58 11.79 8.48
C SER A 209 -3.86 10.76 7.62
N GLY A 210 -2.64 10.36 7.99
CA GLY A 210 -1.97 9.18 7.45
C GLY A 210 -2.62 7.86 7.89
N ASP A 211 -3.65 7.93 8.75
CA ASP A 211 -4.40 6.80 9.29
C ASP A 211 -3.48 5.74 9.89
N LEU A 212 -3.82 4.47 9.83
CA LEU A 212 -3.14 3.36 10.49
C LEU A 212 -1.64 3.29 10.17
N PHE A 213 -1.28 3.35 8.89
CA PHE A 213 0.12 3.26 8.47
C PHE A 213 0.93 4.51 8.83
N GLY A 214 0.34 5.69 8.66
CA GLY A 214 0.99 6.94 9.06
C GLY A 214 1.27 6.99 10.57
N PHE A 215 0.30 6.57 11.39
CA PHE A 215 0.46 6.53 12.84
C PHE A 215 1.53 5.51 13.27
N ALA A 216 1.49 4.28 12.73
CA ALA A 216 2.46 3.23 13.04
C ALA A 216 3.89 3.64 12.62
N ALA A 217 4.04 4.24 11.43
CA ALA A 217 5.33 4.75 10.97
C ALA A 217 5.89 5.82 11.91
N MET A 218 5.08 6.79 12.30
CA MET A 218 5.51 7.83 13.26
C MET A 218 5.86 7.27 14.63
N SER A 219 5.17 6.23 15.10
CA SER A 219 5.48 5.57 16.38
C SER A 219 6.86 4.91 16.33
N LEU A 220 7.15 4.15 15.27
CA LEU A 220 8.46 3.54 15.05
C LEU A 220 9.57 4.58 14.94
N GLU A 221 9.36 5.61 14.09
CA GLU A 221 10.35 6.66 13.85
C GLU A 221 10.69 7.46 15.11
N ARG A 222 9.73 7.63 16.01
CA ARG A 222 9.95 8.27 17.32
C ARG A 222 10.79 7.41 18.25
N GLU A 223 10.59 6.09 18.24
CA GLU A 223 11.29 5.15 19.14
C GLU A 223 12.69 4.79 18.64
N LEU A 224 12.83 4.49 17.34
CA LEU A 224 14.07 3.96 16.77
C LEU A 224 14.83 4.98 15.91
N GLY A 225 14.25 6.13 15.61
CA GLY A 225 14.76 7.03 14.58
C GLY A 225 14.56 6.46 13.17
N GLY A 226 15.30 6.99 12.21
CA GLY A 226 15.23 6.59 10.80
C GLY A 226 13.89 6.92 10.13
N VAL A 227 13.57 6.21 9.05
CA VAL A 227 12.35 6.41 8.26
C VAL A 227 11.63 5.07 8.04
N ALA A 228 10.33 5.03 8.32
CA ALA A 228 9.50 3.84 8.16
C ALA A 228 8.60 3.95 6.92
N LEU A 229 8.80 3.07 5.94
CA LEU A 229 7.96 2.96 4.76
C LEU A 229 7.01 1.76 4.90
N LEU A 230 5.73 2.03 5.15
CA LEU A 230 4.70 0.99 5.17
C LEU A 230 4.01 0.95 3.81
N LEU A 231 3.93 -0.24 3.23
CA LEU A 231 3.33 -0.49 1.93
C LEU A 231 2.11 -1.41 2.11
N PRO A 232 0.99 -1.13 1.43
CA PRO A 232 -0.17 -2.02 1.49
C PRO A 232 0.18 -3.39 0.90
N GLY A 233 -0.05 -4.44 1.68
CA GLY A 233 0.07 -5.82 1.26
C GLY A 233 -1.16 -6.32 0.51
N ALA A 234 -1.47 -7.59 0.64
CA ALA A 234 -2.65 -8.24 0.04
C ALA A 234 -3.91 -7.91 0.86
N ALA A 235 -4.39 -6.68 0.75
CA ALA A 235 -5.44 -6.12 1.59
C ALA A 235 -6.80 -5.96 0.86
N GLY A 236 -6.99 -6.61 -0.30
CA GLY A 236 -8.19 -6.43 -1.12
C GLY A 236 -9.48 -6.83 -0.40
N ASP A 237 -9.43 -7.88 0.39
CA ASP A 237 -10.54 -8.37 1.22
C ASP A 237 -10.34 -8.09 2.73
N GLN A 238 -9.40 -7.20 3.09
CA GLN A 238 -9.05 -6.93 4.47
C GLN A 238 -9.38 -5.48 4.85
N GLY A 239 -9.81 -5.29 6.09
CA GLY A 239 -9.93 -4.00 6.73
C GLY A 239 -9.26 -3.98 8.10
N PRO A 240 -9.12 -2.82 8.74
CA PRO A 240 -8.70 -2.76 10.13
C PRO A 240 -9.73 -3.45 11.03
N ALA A 241 -9.27 -4.02 12.15
CA ALA A 241 -10.11 -4.76 13.10
C ALA A 241 -11.24 -3.90 13.66
N GLU A 242 -10.99 -2.62 13.88
CA GLU A 242 -11.99 -1.64 14.28
C GLU A 242 -12.00 -0.45 13.32
N ARG A 243 -13.19 0.08 13.03
CA ARG A 243 -13.41 1.23 12.18
C ARG A 243 -14.24 2.28 12.89
N ALA A 244 -13.93 3.55 12.64
CA ALA A 244 -14.71 4.67 13.16
C ALA A 244 -16.10 4.74 12.52
N MET A 245 -16.18 4.51 11.19
CA MET A 245 -17.45 4.45 10.48
C MET A 245 -17.85 3.00 10.20
N ASN A 246 -18.98 2.58 10.77
CA ASN A 246 -19.56 1.27 10.54
C ASN A 246 -20.88 1.40 9.77
N VAL A 247 -21.02 0.66 8.68
CA VAL A 247 -22.24 0.56 7.91
C VAL A 247 -22.85 -0.81 8.13
N MET A 248 -24.01 -0.84 8.76
CA MET A 248 -24.78 -2.07 8.98
C MET A 248 -25.94 -2.15 8.00
N PHE A 249 -26.17 -3.33 7.44
CA PHE A 249 -27.37 -3.62 6.66
C PHE A 249 -28.41 -4.24 7.58
N VAL A 250 -29.44 -3.46 7.91
CA VAL A 250 -30.60 -3.97 8.66
C VAL A 250 -31.58 -4.66 7.72
N VAL A 251 -32.48 -5.47 8.29
CA VAL A 251 -33.54 -6.17 7.57
C VAL A 251 -34.27 -5.20 6.61
N ALA A 252 -34.46 -5.60 5.34
CA ALA A 252 -35.04 -4.82 4.25
C ALA A 252 -34.06 -3.86 3.50
N GLY A 253 -32.72 -4.06 3.60
CA GLY A 253 -31.77 -3.31 2.77
C GLY A 253 -31.51 -1.87 3.20
N VAL A 254 -32.00 -1.46 4.37
CA VAL A 254 -31.72 -0.14 4.91
C VAL A 254 -30.30 -0.12 5.46
N LYS A 255 -29.46 0.80 4.94
CA LYS A 255 -28.13 1.07 5.47
C LYS A 255 -28.26 1.92 6.74
N GLN A 256 -27.68 1.45 7.84
CA GLN A 256 -27.50 2.25 9.04
C GLN A 256 -26.00 2.54 9.19
N ALA A 257 -25.61 3.80 9.09
CA ALA A 257 -24.25 4.23 9.37
C ALA A 257 -24.14 4.67 10.83
N VAL A 258 -23.13 4.19 11.53
CA VAL A 258 -22.79 4.60 12.89
C VAL A 258 -21.38 5.14 12.85
N ASP A 259 -21.23 6.43 13.11
CA ASP A 259 -19.96 7.13 13.22
C ASP A 259 -19.55 7.23 14.68
N ALA A 260 -18.36 6.75 15.01
CA ALA A 260 -17.80 6.81 16.35
C ALA A 260 -17.20 8.19 16.68
N HIS A 261 -17.12 9.10 15.69
CA HIS A 261 -16.59 10.45 15.87
C HIS A 261 -15.23 10.44 16.58
N GLU A 262 -15.11 11.11 17.73
CA GLU A 262 -13.86 11.21 18.50
C GLU A 262 -13.33 9.85 18.97
N ASP A 263 -14.19 8.87 19.21
CA ASP A 263 -13.76 7.50 19.54
C ASP A 263 -13.03 6.81 18.39
N GLY A 264 -13.24 7.23 17.14
CA GLY A 264 -12.49 6.77 15.98
C GLY A 264 -10.99 7.05 16.10
N TYR A 265 -10.61 8.19 16.69
CA TYR A 265 -9.20 8.51 16.93
C TYR A 265 -8.60 7.63 18.03
N ARG A 266 -9.39 7.22 19.03
CA ARG A 266 -8.93 6.25 20.03
C ARG A 266 -8.69 4.88 19.39
N MET A 267 -9.58 4.43 18.50
CA MET A 267 -9.42 3.19 17.73
C MET A 267 -8.16 3.26 16.86
N LEU A 268 -7.94 4.38 16.15
CA LEU A 268 -6.73 4.60 15.37
C LEU A 268 -5.47 4.53 16.23
N HIS A 269 -5.49 5.21 17.39
CA HIS A 269 -4.34 5.23 18.30
C HIS A 269 -4.01 3.82 18.81
N GLN A 270 -5.00 3.04 19.22
CA GLN A 270 -4.81 1.68 19.75
C GLN A 270 -4.24 0.74 18.67
N GLN A 271 -4.86 0.70 17.49
CA GLN A 271 -4.42 -0.18 16.40
C GLN A 271 -3.07 0.29 15.80
N GLY A 272 -2.90 1.60 15.64
CA GLY A 272 -1.65 2.17 15.14
C GLY A 272 -0.48 1.96 16.09
N GLN A 273 -0.72 2.02 17.42
CA GLN A 273 0.30 1.69 18.42
C GLN A 273 0.63 0.19 18.37
N ALA A 274 -0.37 -0.69 18.30
CA ALA A 274 -0.14 -2.13 18.19
C ALA A 274 0.69 -2.50 16.94
N LEU A 275 0.39 -1.87 15.79
CA LEU A 275 1.17 -2.05 14.58
C LEU A 275 2.59 -1.47 14.73
N GLY A 276 2.74 -0.29 15.33
CA GLY A 276 4.03 0.33 15.62
C GLY A 276 4.91 -0.54 16.52
N ASP A 277 4.34 -1.09 17.59
CA ASP A 277 5.05 -1.97 18.52
C ASP A 277 5.50 -3.26 17.84
N ALA A 278 4.66 -3.85 17.00
CA ALA A 278 4.99 -5.04 16.22
C ALA A 278 6.12 -4.76 15.20
N LEU A 279 6.13 -3.59 14.57
CA LEU A 279 7.22 -3.14 13.70
C LEU A 279 8.55 -3.00 14.48
N ILE A 280 8.50 -2.36 15.65
CA ILE A 280 9.68 -2.19 16.51
C ILE A 280 10.23 -3.55 16.94
N GLU A 281 9.37 -4.49 17.31
CA GLU A 281 9.78 -5.84 17.65
C GLU A 281 10.39 -6.58 16.46
N ALA A 282 9.76 -6.52 15.28
CA ALA A 282 10.29 -7.09 14.06
C ALA A 282 11.66 -6.50 13.69
N ALA A 283 11.84 -5.18 13.86
CA ALA A 283 13.14 -4.55 13.64
C ALA A 283 14.23 -5.05 14.58
N ARG A 284 13.89 -5.33 15.84
CA ARG A 284 14.83 -5.89 16.84
C ARG A 284 15.17 -7.35 16.55
N MET A 285 14.24 -8.13 15.97
CA MET A 285 14.44 -9.54 15.61
C MET A 285 15.08 -9.73 14.24
N ALA A 286 15.20 -8.69 13.44
CA ALA A 286 15.72 -8.77 12.08
C ALA A 286 17.16 -9.30 12.07
N ARG A 287 17.40 -10.27 11.18
CA ARG A 287 18.71 -10.92 11.01
C ARG A 287 19.45 -10.31 9.85
N GLU A 288 20.71 -10.01 10.08
CA GLU A 288 21.59 -9.42 9.08
C GLU A 288 21.80 -10.36 7.88
N ASP A 289 22.00 -9.75 6.75
CA ASP A 289 22.20 -10.37 5.46
C ASP A 289 23.52 -9.92 4.86
N ASP A 290 24.33 -10.87 4.45
CA ASP A 290 25.64 -10.61 3.83
C ASP A 290 25.53 -10.29 2.32
N ALA A 291 24.38 -10.46 1.70
CA ALA A 291 24.21 -10.24 0.28
C ALA A 291 24.11 -8.74 -0.04
N THR A 292 24.83 -8.31 -1.07
CA THR A 292 24.95 -6.90 -1.46
C THR A 292 24.39 -6.61 -2.86
N GLY A 293 23.72 -7.59 -3.46
CA GLY A 293 23.15 -7.47 -4.80
C GLY A 293 21.82 -6.73 -4.80
N ILE A 294 21.62 -5.92 -5.82
CA ILE A 294 20.32 -5.35 -6.18
C ILE A 294 19.94 -5.90 -7.55
N ASP A 295 18.74 -6.46 -7.67
CA ASP A 295 18.20 -6.89 -8.94
C ASP A 295 16.72 -6.54 -9.07
N ALA A 296 16.28 -6.18 -10.30
CA ALA A 296 14.89 -5.82 -10.51
C ALA A 296 14.45 -6.18 -11.92
N ARG A 297 13.20 -6.59 -12.05
CA ARG A 297 12.56 -6.87 -13.35
C ARG A 297 11.06 -6.65 -13.29
N THR A 298 10.46 -6.49 -14.46
CA THR A 298 9.02 -6.44 -14.64
C THR A 298 8.55 -7.58 -15.51
N VAL A 299 7.32 -8.05 -15.25
CA VAL A 299 6.61 -9.01 -16.09
C VAL A 299 5.25 -8.44 -16.42
N ASP A 300 4.96 -8.22 -17.70
CA ASP A 300 3.63 -7.87 -18.16
C ASP A 300 2.78 -9.14 -18.25
N VAL A 301 1.58 -9.10 -17.68
CA VAL A 301 0.65 -10.23 -17.60
C VAL A 301 -0.68 -9.79 -18.21
N PHE A 302 -1.19 -10.56 -19.15
CA PHE A 302 -2.52 -10.35 -19.73
C PHE A 302 -3.49 -11.32 -19.09
N LEU A 303 -4.52 -10.79 -18.47
CA LEU A 303 -5.49 -11.53 -17.66
C LEU A 303 -6.90 -11.39 -18.25
N PRO A 304 -7.76 -12.40 -18.14
CA PRO A 304 -9.17 -12.27 -18.48
C PRO A 304 -9.80 -11.03 -17.83
N ALA A 305 -10.53 -10.24 -18.59
CA ALA A 305 -11.14 -9.00 -18.12
C ALA A 305 -12.66 -9.07 -18.14
N GLN A 306 -13.28 -8.26 -17.29
CA GLN A 306 -14.73 -8.03 -17.24
C GLN A 306 -15.05 -6.54 -17.14
N THR A 307 -16.28 -6.19 -17.48
CA THR A 307 -16.82 -4.86 -17.24
C THR A 307 -17.06 -4.67 -15.75
N ARG A 308 -16.44 -3.65 -15.18
CA ARG A 308 -16.64 -3.28 -13.76
C ARG A 308 -18.00 -2.63 -13.58
N ALA A 309 -18.69 -2.92 -12.48
CA ALA A 309 -19.90 -2.22 -12.11
C ALA A 309 -19.67 -0.70 -11.96
N ASP A 310 -20.69 0.08 -12.24
CA ASP A 310 -20.66 1.50 -11.90
C ASP A 310 -20.56 1.68 -10.38
N PHE A 311 -19.59 2.46 -9.95
CA PHE A 311 -19.32 2.68 -8.52
C PHE A 311 -20.54 3.17 -7.74
N HIS A 312 -21.38 4.02 -8.35
CA HIS A 312 -22.59 4.57 -7.72
C HIS A 312 -23.74 3.54 -7.63
N SER A 313 -23.66 2.45 -8.40
CA SER A 313 -24.66 1.37 -8.38
C SER A 313 -24.24 0.19 -7.49
N LEU A 314 -23.03 0.21 -6.91
CA LEU A 314 -22.54 -0.87 -6.06
C LEU A 314 -23.41 -1.04 -4.82
N ALA A 315 -23.95 -2.22 -4.66
CA ALA A 315 -24.77 -2.65 -3.52
C ALA A 315 -24.66 -4.18 -3.37
N PRO A 316 -25.05 -4.76 -2.23
CA PRO A 316 -25.11 -6.21 -2.12
C PRO A 316 -26.20 -6.79 -3.04
N HIS A 317 -25.85 -7.86 -3.75
CA HIS A 317 -26.73 -8.55 -4.69
C HIS A 317 -26.69 -10.05 -4.44
N ARG A 318 -27.85 -10.71 -4.63
CA ARG A 318 -27.94 -12.18 -4.61
C ARG A 318 -27.74 -12.80 -6.01
N THR A 319 -27.88 -11.99 -7.04
CA THR A 319 -27.61 -12.37 -8.44
C THR A 319 -26.93 -11.22 -9.14
N TYR A 320 -25.89 -11.51 -9.91
CA TYR A 320 -25.15 -10.52 -10.68
C TYR A 320 -24.58 -11.20 -11.94
N GLU A 321 -24.65 -10.53 -13.06
CA GLU A 321 -24.08 -11.04 -14.32
C GLU A 321 -22.74 -10.33 -14.58
N PHE A 322 -21.67 -11.10 -14.59
CA PHE A 322 -20.35 -10.61 -14.95
C PHE A 322 -20.16 -10.66 -16.46
N HIS A 323 -19.90 -9.51 -17.08
CA HIS A 323 -19.76 -9.40 -18.54
C HIS A 323 -18.28 -9.40 -18.93
N ALA A 324 -17.86 -10.38 -19.72
CA ALA A 324 -16.50 -10.46 -20.23
C ALA A 324 -16.11 -9.25 -21.10
N ALA A 325 -14.89 -8.74 -20.94
CA ALA A 325 -14.37 -7.56 -21.65
C ALA A 325 -12.99 -7.82 -22.28
N GLY A 326 -12.72 -9.05 -22.73
CA GLY A 326 -11.46 -9.43 -23.36
C GLY A 326 -10.33 -9.66 -22.37
N GLU A 327 -9.20 -8.98 -22.52
CA GLU A 327 -8.05 -9.09 -21.63
C GLU A 327 -7.63 -7.71 -21.11
N GLN A 328 -7.16 -7.68 -19.86
CA GLN A 328 -6.54 -6.51 -19.21
C GLN A 328 -5.09 -6.82 -18.89
N ARG A 329 -4.19 -5.89 -19.24
CA ARG A 329 -2.80 -5.97 -18.85
C ARG A 329 -2.63 -5.51 -17.40
N THR A 330 -1.90 -6.29 -16.63
CA THR A 330 -1.31 -5.87 -15.35
C THR A 330 0.20 -6.09 -15.36
N ARG A 331 0.92 -5.53 -14.41
CA ARG A 331 2.37 -5.66 -14.31
C ARG A 331 2.77 -6.18 -12.94
N VAL A 332 3.67 -7.15 -12.96
CA VAL A 332 4.38 -7.64 -11.77
C VAL A 332 5.75 -6.98 -11.74
N TYR A 333 6.11 -6.45 -10.59
CA TYR A 333 7.42 -5.89 -10.29
C TYR A 333 8.11 -6.81 -9.31
N LEU A 334 9.31 -7.26 -9.66
CA LEU A 334 10.17 -8.03 -8.78
C LEU A 334 11.39 -7.19 -8.48
N LEU A 335 11.71 -7.02 -7.20
CA LEU A 335 12.89 -6.31 -6.73
C LEU A 335 13.56 -7.15 -5.64
N ARG A 336 14.88 -7.28 -5.69
CA ARG A 336 15.68 -7.92 -4.66
C ARG A 336 16.68 -6.91 -4.09
N LEU A 337 16.73 -6.85 -2.77
CA LEU A 337 17.68 -6.02 -2.01
C LEU A 337 18.40 -6.95 -1.02
N GLY A 338 19.66 -7.27 -1.29
CA GLY A 338 20.32 -8.37 -0.58
C GLY A 338 19.59 -9.70 -0.81
N ASN A 339 19.19 -10.40 0.26
CA ASN A 339 18.35 -11.60 0.19
C ASN A 339 16.84 -11.31 0.34
N ALA A 340 16.45 -10.08 0.65
CA ALA A 340 15.04 -9.74 0.75
C ALA A 340 14.40 -9.64 -0.64
N GLU A 341 13.29 -10.33 -0.81
CA GLU A 341 12.50 -10.35 -2.03
C GLU A 341 11.29 -9.42 -1.91
N PHE A 342 11.06 -8.61 -2.93
CA PHE A 342 9.90 -7.74 -3.05
C PHE A 342 9.09 -8.15 -4.27
N VAL A 343 7.81 -8.32 -4.07
CA VAL A 343 6.84 -8.57 -5.15
C VAL A 343 5.82 -7.45 -5.15
N GLY A 344 5.82 -6.65 -6.21
CA GLY A 344 4.87 -5.55 -6.39
C GLY A 344 3.88 -5.85 -7.49
N ILE A 345 2.61 -5.52 -7.27
CA ILE A 345 1.55 -5.61 -8.28
C ILE A 345 0.67 -4.36 -8.28
N GLN A 346 -0.08 -4.16 -9.35
CA GLN A 346 -0.97 -3.01 -9.49
C GLN A 346 -2.36 -3.21 -8.86
N PRO A 347 -3.02 -4.39 -8.99
CA PRO A 347 -4.32 -4.61 -8.37
C PRO A 347 -4.20 -4.90 -6.87
N GLU A 348 -5.29 -4.66 -6.15
CA GLU A 348 -5.50 -5.12 -4.78
C GLU A 348 -6.00 -6.58 -4.81
N VAL A 349 -5.31 -7.48 -4.13
CA VAL A 349 -5.64 -8.91 -4.08
C VAL A 349 -6.04 -9.32 -2.67
N SER A 350 -6.71 -10.48 -2.55
CA SER A 350 -7.08 -11.06 -1.25
C SER A 350 -5.86 -11.44 -0.42
N SER A 351 -6.01 -11.46 0.91
CA SER A 351 -4.96 -11.87 1.84
C SER A 351 -4.46 -13.28 1.58
N SER A 352 -5.33 -14.19 1.14
CA SER A 352 -4.95 -15.55 0.73
C SER A 352 -3.99 -15.59 -0.45
N PHE A 353 -4.07 -14.61 -1.37
CA PHE A 353 -3.11 -14.49 -2.48
C PHE A 353 -1.71 -14.15 -1.95
N GLY A 354 -1.61 -13.13 -1.10
CA GLY A 354 -0.34 -12.72 -0.49
C GLY A 354 0.29 -13.84 0.32
N ALA A 355 -0.51 -14.53 1.14
CA ALA A 355 -0.10 -15.69 1.91
C ALA A 355 0.47 -16.81 1.01
N ALA A 356 -0.17 -17.09 -0.13
CA ALA A 356 0.31 -18.10 -1.09
C ALA A 356 1.67 -17.72 -1.72
N VAL A 357 1.89 -16.43 -2.02
CA VAL A 357 3.19 -15.95 -2.52
C VAL A 357 4.27 -16.08 -1.43
N ARG A 358 3.99 -15.67 -0.19
CA ARG A 358 4.91 -15.80 0.94
C ARG A 358 5.25 -17.25 1.24
N ALA A 359 4.26 -18.12 1.30
CA ALA A 359 4.46 -19.56 1.59
C ALA A 359 5.31 -20.31 0.53
N ALA A 360 5.42 -19.78 -0.67
CA ALA A 360 6.25 -20.36 -1.72
C ALA A 360 7.75 -20.07 -1.56
N ARG A 361 8.15 -19.29 -0.55
CA ARG A 361 9.53 -18.84 -0.35
C ARG A 361 10.03 -19.16 1.06
N PHE A 362 11.36 -19.35 1.17
CA PHE A 362 12.04 -19.59 2.45
C PHE A 362 12.62 -18.31 3.08
N CYS A 363 12.54 -17.18 2.38
CA CYS A 363 12.93 -15.85 2.87
C CYS A 363 11.69 -14.97 3.02
N PRO A 364 11.74 -13.94 3.86
CA PRO A 364 10.66 -12.96 3.94
C PRO A 364 10.41 -12.31 2.57
N VAL A 365 9.15 -12.30 2.13
CA VAL A 365 8.72 -11.65 0.88
C VAL A 365 7.87 -10.44 1.23
N LEU A 366 8.35 -9.25 0.91
CA LEU A 366 7.56 -8.03 1.02
C LEU A 366 6.63 -7.94 -0.21
N PHE A 367 5.40 -8.40 -0.02
CA PHE A 367 4.38 -8.38 -1.07
C PHE A 367 3.59 -7.08 -0.98
N ALA A 368 3.65 -6.25 -2.04
CA ALA A 368 3.00 -4.94 -2.08
C ALA A 368 2.01 -4.83 -3.24
N THR A 369 0.86 -4.22 -2.98
CA THR A 369 -0.14 -3.84 -3.98
C THR A 369 -0.04 -2.37 -4.36
N LEU A 370 -0.76 -1.92 -5.37
CA LEU A 370 -0.81 -0.53 -5.85
C LEU A 370 0.55 0.02 -6.30
N VAL A 371 1.50 -0.85 -6.62
CA VAL A 371 2.85 -0.46 -7.05
C VAL A 371 2.80 0.12 -8.45
N ASN A 372 3.25 1.38 -8.59
CA ASN A 372 3.28 2.10 -9.86
C ASN A 372 1.91 2.12 -10.57
N GLY A 373 0.84 2.32 -9.79
CA GLY A 373 -0.54 2.44 -10.27
C GLY A 373 -1.50 1.45 -9.64
N GLY A 374 -2.78 1.82 -9.58
CA GLY A 374 -3.87 1.00 -9.04
C GLY A 374 -4.78 0.49 -10.15
N GLN A 375 -5.22 -0.76 -10.04
CA GLN A 375 -6.15 -1.40 -10.99
C GLN A 375 -7.40 -1.95 -10.29
N LYS A 376 -7.76 -1.39 -9.13
CA LYS A 376 -8.82 -1.91 -8.27
C LYS A 376 -8.54 -3.36 -7.90
N TYR A 377 -9.57 -4.17 -7.70
CA TYR A 377 -9.46 -5.50 -7.12
C TYR A 377 -9.17 -6.58 -8.16
N LEU A 378 -8.38 -7.56 -7.75
CA LEU A 378 -8.29 -8.88 -8.35
C LEU A 378 -8.64 -9.89 -7.24
N PRO A 379 -9.94 -10.20 -7.07
CA PRO A 379 -10.44 -10.92 -5.92
C PRO A 379 -10.14 -12.42 -5.96
N ALA A 380 -10.31 -13.09 -4.82
CA ALA A 380 -10.23 -14.54 -4.74
C ALA A 380 -11.30 -15.21 -5.62
N PRO A 381 -11.10 -16.47 -6.05
CA PRO A 381 -12.03 -17.17 -6.94
C PRO A 381 -13.47 -17.26 -6.42
N ASP A 382 -13.65 -17.53 -5.15
CA ASP A 382 -14.95 -17.66 -4.48
C ASP A 382 -15.71 -16.33 -4.36
N ALA A 383 -15.01 -15.21 -4.47
CA ALA A 383 -15.63 -13.88 -4.43
C ALA A 383 -16.62 -13.65 -5.59
N TYR A 384 -16.39 -14.28 -6.75
CA TYR A 384 -17.32 -14.21 -7.88
C TYR A 384 -18.59 -14.99 -7.63
N GLU A 385 -18.51 -16.16 -6.99
CA GLU A 385 -19.66 -16.97 -6.60
C GLU A 385 -20.48 -16.28 -5.50
N LYS A 386 -19.79 -15.65 -4.56
CA LYS A 386 -20.39 -14.87 -3.48
C LYS A 386 -20.94 -13.52 -3.95
N ILE A 387 -20.49 -13.01 -5.07
CA ILE A 387 -20.84 -11.69 -5.61
C ILE A 387 -20.42 -10.60 -4.60
N THR A 388 -19.14 -10.63 -4.18
CA THR A 388 -18.63 -9.65 -3.22
C THR A 388 -18.46 -8.26 -3.86
N TYR A 389 -18.27 -7.26 -3.01
CA TYR A 389 -17.95 -5.89 -3.46
C TYR A 389 -16.73 -5.87 -4.37
N GLU A 390 -15.69 -6.63 -4.03
CA GLU A 390 -14.44 -6.72 -4.79
C GLU A 390 -14.67 -7.32 -6.16
N ALA A 391 -15.49 -8.38 -6.28
CA ALA A 391 -15.79 -9.03 -7.55
C ALA A 391 -16.56 -8.09 -8.49
N MET A 392 -17.56 -7.37 -7.98
CA MET A 392 -18.33 -6.40 -8.78
C MET A 392 -17.50 -5.17 -9.16
N ASN A 393 -16.57 -4.75 -8.29
CA ASN A 393 -15.67 -3.60 -8.51
C ASN A 393 -14.34 -4.00 -9.15
N SER A 394 -14.25 -5.19 -9.74
CA SER A 394 -13.08 -5.72 -10.44
C SER A 394 -13.20 -5.55 -11.95
N GLY A 395 -12.10 -5.12 -12.59
CA GLY A 395 -11.94 -5.19 -14.05
C GLY A 395 -11.39 -6.55 -14.52
N PHE A 396 -11.03 -7.45 -13.61
CA PHE A 396 -10.53 -8.79 -13.90
C PHE A 396 -11.64 -9.81 -13.76
N ALA A 397 -11.73 -10.73 -14.69
CA ALA A 397 -12.71 -11.82 -14.66
C ALA A 397 -12.17 -13.01 -13.84
N ALA A 398 -13.07 -13.95 -13.51
CA ALA A 398 -12.72 -15.22 -12.88
C ALA A 398 -11.60 -15.94 -13.65
N GLY A 399 -10.69 -16.63 -12.93
CA GLY A 399 -9.49 -17.25 -13.48
C GLY A 399 -8.25 -16.32 -13.54
N SER A 400 -8.42 -15.02 -13.33
CA SER A 400 -7.32 -14.06 -13.33
C SER A 400 -6.43 -14.21 -12.09
N HIS A 401 -7.02 -14.56 -10.95
CA HIS A 401 -6.32 -14.79 -9.68
C HIS A 401 -5.28 -15.91 -9.82
N GLU A 402 -5.69 -17.06 -10.29
CA GLU A 402 -4.82 -18.24 -10.43
C GLU A 402 -3.75 -18.00 -11.48
N ARG A 403 -4.09 -17.35 -12.60
CA ARG A 403 -3.13 -17.04 -13.67
C ARG A 403 -2.05 -16.05 -13.19
N LEU A 404 -2.44 -15.01 -12.45
CA LEU A 404 -1.46 -14.07 -11.89
C LEU A 404 -0.56 -14.72 -10.85
N LEU A 405 -1.12 -15.51 -9.93
CA LEU A 405 -0.37 -16.24 -8.91
C LEU A 405 0.66 -17.19 -9.55
N GLN A 406 0.24 -18.02 -10.51
CA GLN A 406 1.13 -18.91 -11.23
C GLN A 406 2.25 -18.15 -11.95
N THR A 407 1.94 -17.00 -12.55
CA THR A 407 2.94 -16.16 -13.24
C THR A 407 3.97 -15.61 -12.25
N ILE A 408 3.55 -15.13 -11.09
CA ILE A 408 4.45 -14.64 -10.03
C ILE A 408 5.37 -15.76 -9.55
N LEU A 409 4.81 -16.93 -9.22
CA LEU A 409 5.60 -18.08 -8.74
C LEU A 409 6.60 -18.57 -9.77
N ALA A 410 6.19 -18.65 -11.04
CA ALA A 410 7.10 -19.02 -12.14
C ALA A 410 8.22 -17.97 -12.31
N ALA A 411 7.89 -16.68 -12.20
CA ALA A 411 8.86 -15.62 -12.31
C ALA A 411 9.88 -15.63 -11.16
N LEU A 412 9.45 -15.84 -9.92
CA LEU A 412 10.34 -15.98 -8.76
C LEU A 412 11.28 -17.20 -8.90
N ASN A 413 10.77 -18.34 -9.37
CA ASN A 413 11.58 -19.54 -9.58
C ASN A 413 12.60 -19.38 -10.72
N ALA A 414 12.22 -18.74 -11.83
CA ALA A 414 13.14 -18.49 -12.95
C ALA A 414 14.31 -17.56 -12.58
N ALA A 415 14.09 -16.60 -11.71
CA ALA A 415 15.12 -15.71 -11.20
C ALA A 415 16.18 -16.47 -10.36
N ARG A 416 15.73 -17.43 -9.55
CA ARG A 416 16.62 -18.28 -8.74
C ARG A 416 17.50 -19.18 -9.59
N GLN A 417 16.95 -19.79 -10.66
CA GLN A 417 17.71 -20.70 -11.53
C GLN A 417 18.84 -19.99 -12.28
N LYS A 418 18.70 -18.71 -12.56
CA LYS A 418 19.74 -17.90 -13.23
C LYS A 418 20.80 -17.34 -12.27
N GLY A 419 20.69 -17.61 -10.96
CA GLY A 419 21.54 -17.00 -9.95
C GLY A 419 21.25 -15.50 -9.70
N GLU A 420 20.19 -14.98 -10.29
CA GLU A 420 19.78 -13.58 -10.18
C GLU A 420 19.08 -13.28 -8.85
N LEU A 421 18.63 -14.37 -8.16
CA LEU A 421 17.90 -14.33 -6.88
C LEU A 421 18.37 -15.47 -5.93
N ALA A 422 19.65 -15.82 -5.94
CA ALA A 422 20.24 -16.86 -5.07
C ALA A 422 20.78 -16.25 -3.77
#